data_cea00fb8f0fbf06eb9bd08290105f692
#
_entry.id   cea00fb8f0fbf06eb9bd08290105f692
#
_cell.length_a   1.000
_cell.length_b   1.000
_cell.length_c   1.000
_cell.angle_alpha   90.00
_cell.angle_beta   90.00
_cell.angle_gamma   90.00
#
_symmetry.space_group_name_H-M   'P 1'
#
loop_
_entity.id
_entity.type
_entity.pdbx_description
1 polymer ?
#
loop_
_entity_poly.entity_id
_entity_poly.type
_entity_poly.pdbx_seq_one_letter_code
_entity_poly.pdbx_strand_id
1 'polypeptide(L)'
;MSAPLSLASTPDEITQETARREQDARLVRTLLLGVLAAIFLLTALVSLWQWQRYNAHREELAPRIARLQGLLGARDTLQGTATNARRAAARYAYPASMDIAHAESDFQSQVRQLFQQAGMNIANTRQLPTREQEESDLLQLELDVTGELPQLNQVLHNLPELSPFMRVDSLRLLPLRPATDQQPDPVQTLNIQVRISCNRLKGGHPDA
;
A
#
# COMPACT_ATOMS: atom_id res chain seq x y z
N MET A 1 78.25 34.39 -90.96
CA MET A 1 78.52 35.47 -89.98
C MET A 1 77.50 35.34 -88.87
N SER A 2 77.86 34.69 -87.83
CA SER A 2 78.21 35.09 -86.47
C SER A 2 77.12 35.67 -85.67
N ALA A 3 76.61 34.95 -84.67
CA ALA A 3 76.72 35.37 -83.28
C ALA A 3 76.14 34.32 -82.35
N PRO A 4 76.83 33.96 -81.23
CA PRO A 4 76.25 33.14 -80.20
C PRO A 4 75.59 33.99 -79.14
N LEU A 5 74.44 33.59 -78.68
CA LEU A 5 73.81 34.11 -77.48
C LEU A 5 74.08 33.22 -76.32
N SER A 6 74.93 33.73 -75.47
CA SER A 6 75.25 33.23 -74.15
C SER A 6 74.07 33.57 -73.24
N LEU A 7 73.42 32.55 -72.69
CA LEU A 7 72.57 32.67 -71.57
C LEU A 7 73.23 32.04 -70.35
N ALA A 8 73.97 32.90 -69.67
CA ALA A 8 74.47 32.61 -68.35
C ALA A 8 73.31 32.99 -67.36
N SER A 9 72.51 32.02 -66.91
CA SER A 9 71.68 32.19 -65.77
C SER A 9 72.59 32.19 -64.52
N THR A 10 72.55 33.27 -63.78
CA THR A 10 73.30 33.50 -62.55
C THR A 10 72.83 32.53 -61.47
N PRO A 11 73.78 31.91 -60.69
CA PRO A 11 73.44 30.92 -59.66
C PRO A 11 72.60 31.46 -58.50
N ASP A 12 72.48 32.78 -58.40
CA ASP A 12 71.65 33.43 -57.32
C ASP A 12 70.10 33.39 -57.59
N GLU A 13 69.63 33.34 -58.85
CA GLU A 13 68.25 33.23 -59.16
C GLU A 13 67.62 31.86 -58.81
N ILE A 14 68.42 30.79 -59.03
CA ILE A 14 67.97 29.42 -58.74
C ILE A 14 67.87 29.20 -57.21
N THR A 15 68.73 29.84 -56.43
CA THR A 15 68.68 29.72 -54.93
C THR A 15 67.53 30.49 -54.32
N GLN A 16 67.15 31.62 -54.92
CA GLN A 16 65.97 32.39 -54.43
C GLN A 16 64.61 31.74 -54.77
N GLU A 17 64.52 31.12 -55.95
CA GLU A 17 63.33 30.40 -56.34
C GLU A 17 63.09 29.12 -55.49
N THR A 18 64.13 28.40 -55.14
CA THR A 18 64.04 27.23 -54.26
C THR A 18 63.68 27.61 -52.86
N ALA A 19 64.19 28.71 -52.31
CA ALA A 19 63.91 29.22 -50.99
C ALA A 19 62.40 29.75 -50.89
N ARG A 20 61.91 30.37 -51.96
CA ARG A 20 60.51 30.79 -52.04
C ARG A 20 59.56 29.60 -52.12
N ARG A 21 59.89 28.56 -52.91
CA ARG A 21 59.07 27.33 -52.99
C ARG A 21 58.99 26.58 -51.66
N GLU A 22 60.08 26.56 -50.89
CA GLU A 22 60.09 25.96 -49.57
C GLU A 22 59.27 26.76 -48.54
N GLN A 23 59.27 28.09 -48.62
CA GLN A 23 58.47 28.94 -47.77
C GLN A 23 56.97 28.80 -48.11
N ASP A 24 56.61 28.79 -49.40
CA ASP A 24 55.24 28.58 -49.86
C ASP A 24 54.74 27.18 -49.48
N ALA A 25 55.57 26.15 -49.61
CA ALA A 25 55.21 24.80 -49.19
C ALA A 25 54.99 24.69 -47.66
N ARG A 26 55.75 25.40 -46.84
CA ARG A 26 55.51 25.47 -45.38
C ARG A 26 54.26 26.25 -45.06
N LEU A 27 53.97 27.34 -45.71
CA LEU A 27 52.71 28.10 -45.53
C LEU A 27 51.51 27.30 -45.96
N VAL A 28 51.51 26.59 -47.05
CA VAL A 28 50.42 25.73 -47.52
C VAL A 28 50.19 24.56 -46.51
N ARG A 29 51.29 23.97 -45.98
CA ARG A 29 51.20 22.90 -45.03
C ARG A 29 50.63 23.36 -43.66
N THR A 30 51.00 24.55 -43.20
CA THR A 30 50.46 25.13 -41.95
C THR A 30 48.98 25.56 -42.12
N LEU A 31 48.61 26.10 -43.29
CA LEU A 31 47.24 26.42 -43.62
C LEU A 31 46.38 25.14 -43.68
N LEU A 32 46.87 24.09 -44.32
CA LEU A 32 46.16 22.81 -44.41
C LEU A 32 45.93 22.16 -43.04
N LEU A 33 47.00 22.17 -42.18
CA LEU A 33 46.88 21.73 -40.79
C LEU A 33 45.91 22.59 -39.98
N GLY A 34 45.88 23.89 -40.17
CA GLY A 34 44.94 24.79 -39.53
C GLY A 34 43.48 24.51 -39.93
N VAL A 35 43.23 24.28 -41.24
CA VAL A 35 41.86 23.94 -41.72
C VAL A 35 41.44 22.57 -41.16
N LEU A 36 42.31 21.57 -41.12
CA LEU A 36 42.03 20.27 -40.57
C LEU A 36 41.70 20.35 -39.06
N ALA A 37 42.46 21.13 -38.31
CA ALA A 37 42.22 21.36 -36.88
C ALA A 37 40.87 22.10 -36.66
N ALA A 38 40.55 23.07 -37.51
CA ALA A 38 39.26 23.80 -37.43
C ALA A 38 38.07 22.88 -37.70
N ILE A 39 38.15 21.99 -38.71
CA ILE A 39 37.13 20.98 -39.01
C ILE A 39 36.94 20.01 -37.83
N PHE A 40 38.05 19.57 -37.23
CA PHE A 40 38.00 18.66 -36.08
C PHE A 40 37.37 19.33 -34.86
N LEU A 41 37.68 20.61 -34.63
CA LEU A 41 37.07 21.39 -33.56
C LEU A 41 35.59 21.60 -33.75
N LEU A 42 35.16 21.89 -34.97
CA LEU A 42 33.78 22.04 -35.34
C LEU A 42 32.96 20.74 -35.14
N THR A 43 33.51 19.62 -35.60
CA THR A 43 32.87 18.30 -35.39
C THR A 43 32.77 17.93 -33.93
N ALA A 44 33.80 18.21 -33.12
CA ALA A 44 33.81 17.99 -31.68
C ALA A 44 32.74 18.85 -30.96
N LEU A 45 32.59 20.13 -31.39
CA LEU A 45 31.62 21.05 -30.80
C LEU A 45 30.18 20.60 -31.11
N VAL A 46 29.92 20.20 -32.37
CA VAL A 46 28.61 19.69 -32.80
C VAL A 46 28.26 18.39 -32.04
N SER A 47 29.25 17.50 -31.87
CA SER A 47 29.05 16.25 -31.11
C SER A 47 28.72 16.50 -29.65
N LEU A 48 29.41 17.44 -28.99
CA LEU A 48 29.11 17.84 -27.61
C LEU A 48 27.71 18.46 -27.49
N TRP A 49 27.34 19.29 -28.46
CA TRP A 49 25.99 19.93 -28.46
C TRP A 49 24.88 18.91 -28.64
N GLN A 50 25.10 17.93 -29.50
CA GLN A 50 24.16 16.85 -29.73
C GLN A 50 24.01 15.93 -28.52
N TRP A 51 25.11 15.70 -27.79
CA TRP A 51 25.10 14.89 -26.55
C TRP A 51 24.35 15.58 -25.41
N GLN A 52 24.50 16.89 -25.26
CA GLN A 52 23.74 17.69 -24.29
C GLN A 52 22.22 17.68 -24.58
N ARG A 53 21.84 17.81 -25.84
CA ARG A 53 20.41 17.73 -26.24
C ARG A 53 19.83 16.35 -26.00
N TYR A 54 20.60 15.31 -26.22
CA TYR A 54 20.14 13.93 -26.01
C TYR A 54 19.91 13.61 -24.53
N ASN A 55 20.73 14.14 -23.64
CA ASN A 55 20.57 13.98 -22.20
C ASN A 55 19.40 14.79 -21.62
N ALA A 56 19.18 16.00 -22.11
CA ALA A 56 18.06 16.84 -21.67
C ALA A 56 16.68 16.20 -21.94
N HIS A 57 16.52 15.51 -23.07
CA HIS A 57 15.26 14.80 -23.36
C HIS A 57 15.05 13.54 -22.52
N ARG A 58 16.10 12.92 -22.02
CA ARG A 58 15.97 11.77 -21.09
C ARG A 58 15.52 12.20 -19.70
N GLU A 59 15.92 13.36 -19.23
CA GLU A 59 15.54 13.89 -17.94
C GLU A 59 14.08 14.31 -17.85
N GLU A 60 13.45 14.70 -18.96
CA GLU A 60 12.02 15.04 -18.99
C GLU A 60 11.09 13.81 -19.00
N LEU A 61 11.53 12.69 -19.55
CA LEU A 61 10.72 11.46 -19.65
C LEU A 61 10.84 10.57 -18.40
N ALA A 62 11.99 10.58 -17.71
CA ALA A 62 12.24 9.80 -16.51
C ALA A 62 11.22 10.08 -15.38
N PRO A 63 10.85 11.34 -15.05
CA PRO A 63 9.88 11.61 -14.00
C PRO A 63 8.45 11.19 -14.36
N ARG A 64 8.09 11.18 -15.64
CA ARG A 64 6.77 10.73 -16.08
C ARG A 64 6.62 9.22 -15.97
N ILE A 65 7.64 8.46 -16.31
CA ILE A 65 7.67 7.00 -16.17
C ILE A 65 7.69 6.62 -14.69
N ALA A 66 8.51 7.27 -13.86
CA ALA A 66 8.56 7.05 -12.43
C ALA A 66 7.21 7.38 -11.73
N ARG A 67 6.51 8.42 -12.21
CA ARG A 67 5.19 8.78 -11.70
C ARG A 67 4.13 7.74 -12.06
N LEU A 68 4.14 7.22 -13.29
CA LEU A 68 3.23 6.16 -13.72
C LEU A 68 3.51 4.83 -12.98
N GLN A 69 4.76 4.47 -12.80
CA GLN A 69 5.16 3.30 -12.02
C GLN A 69 4.80 3.46 -10.53
N GLY A 70 4.96 4.66 -9.97
CA GLY A 70 4.53 4.99 -8.61
C GLY A 70 3.01 4.88 -8.43
N LEU A 71 2.22 5.32 -9.42
CA LEU A 71 0.75 5.20 -9.39
C LEU A 71 0.28 3.75 -9.53
N LEU A 72 0.94 2.94 -10.37
CA LEU A 72 0.63 1.51 -10.50
C LEU A 72 0.99 0.76 -9.22
N GLY A 73 2.16 1.01 -8.64
CA GLY A 73 2.55 0.42 -7.35
C GLY A 73 1.67 0.87 -6.18
N ALA A 74 1.24 2.14 -6.16
CA ALA A 74 0.29 2.64 -5.17
C ALA A 74 -1.09 1.98 -5.30
N ARG A 75 -1.54 1.67 -6.50
CA ARG A 75 -2.81 0.97 -6.73
C ARG A 75 -2.80 -0.44 -6.14
N ASP A 76 -1.72 -1.19 -6.34
CA ASP A 76 -1.59 -2.55 -5.82
C ASP A 76 -1.51 -2.55 -4.28
N THR A 77 -0.79 -1.60 -3.69
CA THR A 77 -0.74 -1.43 -2.23
C THR A 77 -2.09 -0.99 -1.66
N LEU A 78 -2.81 -0.10 -2.33
CA LEU A 78 -4.16 0.32 -1.92
C LEU A 78 -5.17 -0.83 -2.04
N GLN A 79 -5.11 -1.64 -3.08
CA GLN A 79 -5.96 -2.83 -3.21
C GLN A 79 -5.61 -3.88 -2.13
N GLY A 80 -4.34 -4.09 -1.84
CA GLY A 80 -3.89 -4.96 -0.76
C GLY A 80 -4.35 -4.48 0.62
N THR A 81 -4.24 -3.19 0.91
CA THR A 81 -4.72 -2.59 2.17
C THR A 81 -6.24 -2.63 2.27
N ALA A 82 -6.98 -2.37 1.19
CA ALA A 82 -8.44 -2.46 1.18
C ALA A 82 -8.95 -3.89 1.41
N THR A 83 -8.29 -4.90 0.82
CA THR A 83 -8.65 -6.31 1.07
C THR A 83 -8.33 -6.74 2.49
N ASN A 84 -7.21 -6.31 3.05
CA ASN A 84 -6.85 -6.57 4.44
C ASN A 84 -7.78 -5.85 5.41
N ALA A 85 -8.16 -4.61 5.14
CA ALA A 85 -9.15 -3.87 5.91
C ALA A 85 -10.52 -4.55 5.88
N ARG A 86 -10.98 -5.03 4.72
CA ARG A 86 -12.23 -5.79 4.61
C ARG A 86 -12.19 -7.10 5.39
N ARG A 87 -11.07 -7.84 5.34
CA ARG A 87 -10.91 -9.07 6.16
C ARG A 87 -10.87 -8.77 7.65
N ALA A 88 -10.21 -7.68 8.06
CA ALA A 88 -10.23 -7.24 9.43
C ALA A 88 -11.65 -6.82 9.85
N ALA A 89 -12.34 -6.03 9.04
CA ALA A 89 -13.73 -5.61 9.30
C ALA A 89 -14.68 -6.81 9.44
N ALA A 90 -14.51 -7.86 8.62
CA ALA A 90 -15.31 -9.08 8.71
C ALA A 90 -15.10 -9.87 10.02
N ARG A 91 -13.99 -9.66 10.74
CA ARG A 91 -13.79 -10.22 12.07
C ARG A 91 -14.50 -9.44 13.18
N TYR A 92 -14.74 -8.15 12.96
CA TYR A 92 -15.30 -7.25 13.98
C TYR A 92 -16.78 -6.97 13.81
N ALA A 93 -17.34 -7.22 12.62
CA ALA A 93 -18.73 -6.91 12.33
C ALA A 93 -19.28 -7.81 11.22
N TYR A 94 -20.60 -8.01 11.21
CA TYR A 94 -21.29 -8.63 10.08
C TYR A 94 -21.14 -7.75 8.82
N PRO A 95 -21.02 -8.36 7.64
CA PRO A 95 -20.88 -7.61 6.40
C PRO A 95 -22.19 -6.87 6.06
N ALA A 96 -22.06 -5.73 5.40
CA ALA A 96 -23.19 -4.94 4.93
C ALA A 96 -24.12 -5.68 3.94
N SER A 97 -23.57 -6.69 3.24
CA SER A 97 -24.34 -7.53 2.30
C SER A 97 -25.31 -8.50 2.99
N MET A 98 -25.14 -8.75 4.29
CA MET A 98 -26.04 -9.60 5.07
C MET A 98 -27.24 -8.78 5.54
N ASP A 99 -28.44 -9.31 5.35
CA ASP A 99 -29.66 -8.66 5.87
C ASP A 99 -29.67 -8.63 7.41
N ILE A 100 -30.30 -7.61 7.99
CA ILE A 100 -30.37 -7.40 9.44
C ILE A 100 -31.00 -8.62 10.12
N ALA A 101 -32.13 -9.10 9.63
CA ALA A 101 -32.82 -10.23 10.22
C ALA A 101 -31.99 -11.52 10.18
N HIS A 102 -31.21 -11.70 9.13
CA HIS A 102 -30.31 -12.84 9.01
C HIS A 102 -29.13 -12.73 9.98
N ALA A 103 -28.53 -11.53 10.09
CA ALA A 103 -27.46 -11.25 11.04
C ALA A 103 -27.90 -11.44 12.50
N GLU A 104 -29.12 -11.01 12.83
CA GLU A 104 -29.73 -11.19 14.15
C GLU A 104 -29.93 -12.67 14.48
N SER A 105 -30.46 -13.45 13.54
CA SER A 105 -30.68 -14.89 13.70
C SER A 105 -29.37 -15.66 13.89
N ASP A 106 -28.35 -15.32 13.09
CA ASP A 106 -27.04 -15.95 13.17
C ASP A 106 -26.34 -15.59 14.51
N PHE A 107 -26.38 -14.32 14.90
CA PHE A 107 -25.89 -13.85 16.19
C PHE A 107 -26.52 -14.59 17.37
N GLN A 108 -27.85 -14.70 17.37
CA GLN A 108 -28.57 -15.44 18.40
C GLN A 108 -28.17 -16.92 18.44
N SER A 109 -28.03 -17.54 17.28
CA SER A 109 -27.65 -18.95 17.14
C SER A 109 -26.23 -19.20 17.69
N GLN A 110 -25.25 -18.35 17.32
CA GLN A 110 -23.86 -18.47 17.77
C GLN A 110 -23.75 -18.30 19.28
N VAL A 111 -24.40 -17.28 19.84
CA VAL A 111 -24.40 -17.05 21.30
C VAL A 111 -25.04 -18.22 22.02
N ARG A 112 -26.20 -18.71 21.56
CA ARG A 112 -26.86 -19.87 22.16
C ARG A 112 -25.96 -21.10 22.14
N GLN A 113 -25.32 -21.37 21.03
CA GLN A 113 -24.38 -22.49 20.88
C GLN A 113 -23.21 -22.40 21.85
N LEU A 114 -22.63 -21.20 22.03
CA LEU A 114 -21.52 -20.96 22.94
C LEU A 114 -21.88 -21.31 24.39
N PHE A 115 -23.04 -20.82 24.87
CA PHE A 115 -23.53 -21.10 26.22
C PHE A 115 -23.88 -22.59 26.42
N GLN A 116 -24.48 -23.23 25.42
CA GLN A 116 -24.79 -24.65 25.47
C GLN A 116 -23.53 -25.52 25.48
N GLN A 117 -22.50 -25.17 24.73
CA GLN A 117 -21.22 -25.88 24.72
C GLN A 117 -20.49 -25.78 26.07
N ALA A 118 -20.66 -24.68 26.77
CA ALA A 118 -20.15 -24.53 28.13
C ALA A 118 -20.99 -25.30 29.20
N GLY A 119 -22.08 -25.94 28.79
CA GLY A 119 -22.97 -26.68 29.69
C GLY A 119 -23.93 -25.82 30.49
N MET A 120 -24.13 -24.56 30.10
CA MET A 120 -25.06 -23.64 30.78
C MET A 120 -26.49 -23.82 30.24
N ASN A 121 -27.47 -23.66 31.12
CA ASN A 121 -28.88 -23.74 30.76
C ASN A 121 -29.44 -22.36 30.46
N ILE A 122 -29.95 -22.15 29.25
CA ILE A 122 -30.55 -20.87 28.81
C ILE A 122 -32.04 -20.89 29.19
N ALA A 123 -32.40 -20.04 30.14
CA ALA A 123 -33.78 -19.91 30.61
C ALA A 123 -34.59 -18.99 29.66
N ASN A 124 -33.99 -17.88 29.23
CA ASN A 124 -34.64 -16.92 28.35
C ASN A 124 -33.62 -16.27 27.40
N THR A 125 -34.12 -15.88 26.23
CA THR A 125 -33.31 -15.12 25.24
C THR A 125 -34.20 -14.00 24.68
N ARG A 126 -33.78 -12.78 24.84
CA ARG A 126 -34.50 -11.59 24.40
C ARG A 126 -33.68 -10.76 23.44
N GLN A 127 -34.13 -10.60 22.23
CA GLN A 127 -33.53 -9.68 21.29
C GLN A 127 -33.96 -8.26 21.62
N LEU A 128 -33.00 -7.37 21.72
CA LEU A 128 -33.22 -5.95 21.91
C LEU A 128 -33.34 -5.24 20.56
N PRO A 129 -34.06 -4.11 20.50
CA PRO A 129 -34.14 -3.34 19.26
C PRO A 129 -32.75 -2.94 18.76
N THR A 130 -32.50 -3.17 17.49
CA THR A 130 -31.27 -2.76 16.81
C THR A 130 -31.11 -1.25 16.90
N ARG A 131 -29.91 -0.79 17.29
CA ARG A 131 -29.61 0.63 17.35
C ARG A 131 -28.81 1.01 16.11
N GLU A 132 -29.39 1.91 15.35
CA GLU A 132 -28.70 2.48 14.19
C GLU A 132 -27.63 3.48 14.64
N GLN A 133 -26.41 3.30 14.14
CA GLN A 133 -25.28 4.22 14.25
C GLN A 133 -24.95 4.74 12.84
N GLU A 134 -24.05 5.71 12.72
CA GLU A 134 -23.70 6.31 11.43
C GLU A 134 -23.17 5.28 10.42
N GLU A 135 -22.23 4.44 10.84
CA GLU A 135 -21.54 3.48 9.96
C GLU A 135 -21.93 2.02 10.20
N SER A 136 -22.67 1.72 11.26
CA SER A 136 -23.02 0.35 11.66
C SER A 136 -24.36 0.27 12.38
N ASP A 137 -24.92 -0.92 12.39
CA ASP A 137 -26.07 -1.29 13.19
C ASP A 137 -25.59 -2.09 14.39
N LEU A 138 -25.97 -1.69 15.59
CA LEU A 138 -25.65 -2.39 16.82
C LEU A 138 -26.74 -3.41 17.13
N LEU A 139 -26.41 -4.69 16.98
CA LEU A 139 -27.27 -5.80 17.38
C LEU A 139 -27.05 -6.11 18.85
N GLN A 140 -28.11 -6.30 19.62
CA GLN A 140 -28.03 -6.57 21.05
C GLN A 140 -28.91 -7.75 21.45
N LEU A 141 -28.37 -8.62 22.29
CA LEU A 141 -29.05 -9.80 22.79
C LEU A 141 -28.92 -9.85 24.33
N GLU A 142 -30.01 -10.07 24.99
CA GLU A 142 -30.08 -10.29 26.45
C GLU A 142 -30.45 -11.75 26.71
N LEU A 143 -29.65 -12.40 27.56
CA LEU A 143 -29.87 -13.80 27.94
C LEU A 143 -29.94 -13.90 29.46
N ASP A 144 -30.91 -14.72 29.90
CA ASP A 144 -30.98 -15.22 31.27
C ASP A 144 -30.55 -16.66 31.27
N VAL A 145 -29.42 -16.95 31.89
CA VAL A 145 -28.81 -18.28 31.90
C VAL A 145 -28.52 -18.75 33.32
N THR A 146 -28.56 -20.05 33.52
CA THR A 146 -28.24 -20.67 34.80
C THR A 146 -27.05 -21.59 34.62
N GLY A 147 -26.07 -21.47 35.51
CA GLY A 147 -24.86 -22.26 35.45
C GLY A 147 -23.91 -21.98 36.58
N GLU A 148 -22.72 -22.56 36.52
CA GLU A 148 -21.66 -22.42 37.50
C GLU A 148 -20.63 -21.38 37.06
N LEU A 149 -19.87 -20.80 37.99
CA LEU A 149 -18.83 -19.81 37.70
C LEU A 149 -17.74 -20.30 36.73
N PRO A 150 -17.26 -21.56 36.82
CA PRO A 150 -16.29 -22.09 35.85
C PRO A 150 -16.83 -22.11 34.40
N GLN A 151 -18.12 -22.48 34.24
CA GLN A 151 -18.80 -22.49 32.92
C GLN A 151 -18.89 -21.07 32.34
N LEU A 152 -19.25 -20.09 33.18
CA LEU A 152 -19.26 -18.69 32.76
C LEU A 152 -17.89 -18.22 32.34
N ASN A 153 -16.84 -18.55 33.08
CA ASN A 153 -15.46 -18.20 32.75
C ASN A 153 -15.06 -18.75 31.37
N GLN A 154 -15.44 -19.99 31.05
CA GLN A 154 -15.22 -20.62 29.77
C GLN A 154 -15.94 -19.84 28.63
N VAL A 155 -17.20 -19.43 28.85
CA VAL A 155 -17.95 -18.61 27.88
C VAL A 155 -17.26 -17.29 27.63
N LEU A 156 -16.86 -16.58 28.70
CA LEU A 156 -16.20 -15.27 28.59
C LEU A 156 -14.83 -15.37 27.92
N HIS A 157 -14.14 -16.49 28.06
CA HIS A 157 -12.86 -16.73 27.41
C HIS A 157 -13.03 -16.98 25.90
N ASN A 158 -14.03 -17.73 25.50
CA ASN A 158 -14.26 -18.12 24.11
C ASN A 158 -15.03 -17.05 23.30
N LEU A 159 -15.73 -16.15 23.99
CA LEU A 159 -16.54 -15.13 23.33
C LEU A 159 -15.75 -14.21 22.37
N PRO A 160 -14.53 -13.74 22.70
CA PRO A 160 -13.73 -12.92 21.80
C PRO A 160 -13.18 -13.67 20.59
N GLU A 161 -13.15 -15.00 20.62
CA GLU A 161 -12.67 -15.85 19.52
C GLU A 161 -13.71 -16.03 18.42
N LEU A 162 -14.97 -15.70 18.70
CA LEU A 162 -16.04 -15.77 17.71
C LEU A 162 -15.89 -14.70 16.62
N SER A 163 -16.30 -15.05 15.43
CA SER A 163 -16.37 -14.11 14.31
C SER A 163 -17.82 -14.03 13.82
N PRO A 164 -18.40 -12.84 13.82
CA PRO A 164 -17.85 -11.52 14.19
C PRO A 164 -17.61 -11.34 15.70
N PHE A 165 -16.78 -10.35 16.04
CA PHE A 165 -16.44 -10.03 17.42
C PHE A 165 -17.67 -9.63 18.23
N MET A 166 -17.85 -10.29 19.35
CA MET A 166 -18.96 -10.04 20.27
C MET A 166 -18.44 -9.42 21.57
N ARG A 167 -19.19 -8.47 22.10
CA ARG A 167 -18.84 -7.74 23.33
C ARG A 167 -19.90 -7.95 24.39
N VAL A 168 -19.49 -8.13 25.65
CA VAL A 168 -20.38 -8.12 26.79
C VAL A 168 -20.59 -6.67 27.24
N ASP A 169 -21.82 -6.18 27.16
CA ASP A 169 -22.20 -4.83 27.58
C ASP A 169 -22.55 -4.78 29.07
N SER A 170 -23.21 -5.82 29.59
CA SER A 170 -23.55 -5.93 31.00
C SER A 170 -23.59 -7.39 31.44
N LEU A 171 -23.18 -7.63 32.68
CA LEU A 171 -23.22 -8.92 33.33
C LEU A 171 -23.73 -8.75 34.75
N ARG A 172 -24.78 -9.49 35.10
CA ARG A 172 -25.31 -9.56 36.46
C ARG A 172 -25.29 -11.00 36.93
N LEU A 173 -24.76 -11.22 38.11
CA LEU A 173 -24.64 -12.53 38.76
C LEU A 173 -25.47 -12.52 40.04
N LEU A 174 -26.40 -13.43 40.15
CA LEU A 174 -27.23 -13.61 41.34
C LEU A 174 -27.11 -15.08 41.79
N PRO A 175 -26.65 -15.36 42.98
CA PRO A 175 -26.64 -16.72 43.49
C PRO A 175 -28.08 -17.24 43.67
N LEU A 176 -28.34 -18.44 43.15
CA LEU A 176 -29.66 -19.06 43.30
C LEU A 176 -29.96 -19.48 44.73
N ARG A 177 -28.88 -19.83 45.50
CA ARG A 177 -28.97 -20.15 46.92
C ARG A 177 -27.87 -19.38 47.66
N PRO A 178 -28.23 -18.59 48.68
CA PRO A 178 -27.23 -17.99 49.53
C PRO A 178 -26.44 -19.08 50.24
N ALA A 179 -25.13 -18.87 50.43
CA ALA A 179 -24.28 -19.74 51.20
C ALA A 179 -24.84 -19.84 52.64
N THR A 180 -25.05 -21.05 53.15
CA THR A 180 -25.50 -21.30 54.50
C THR A 180 -24.28 -21.78 55.29
N ASP A 181 -24.13 -21.34 56.56
CA ASP A 181 -23.00 -21.68 57.47
C ASP A 181 -22.72 -23.19 57.61
N GLN A 182 -23.67 -24.05 57.19
CA GLN A 182 -23.56 -25.52 57.27
C GLN A 182 -22.84 -26.16 56.05
N GLN A 183 -22.63 -25.45 54.96
CA GLN A 183 -21.87 -25.90 53.77
C GLN A 183 -21.02 -24.76 53.26
N PRO A 184 -19.77 -24.66 53.68
CA PRO A 184 -18.91 -23.51 53.35
C PRO A 184 -18.45 -23.46 51.87
N ASP A 185 -18.66 -24.54 51.09
CA ASP A 185 -18.24 -24.57 49.69
C ASP A 185 -19.19 -25.38 48.79
N PRO A 186 -20.47 -25.01 48.66
CA PRO A 186 -21.33 -25.60 47.64
C PRO A 186 -20.94 -25.05 46.28
N VAL A 187 -20.87 -25.91 45.25
CA VAL A 187 -20.88 -25.47 43.86
C VAL A 187 -22.08 -24.55 43.66
N GLN A 188 -21.80 -23.24 43.60
CA GLN A 188 -22.88 -22.25 43.55
C GLN A 188 -23.45 -22.17 42.15
N THR A 189 -24.69 -22.60 42.03
CA THR A 189 -25.47 -22.34 40.81
C THR A 189 -25.88 -20.86 40.81
N LEU A 190 -25.50 -20.18 39.76
CA LEU A 190 -25.76 -18.74 39.54
C LEU A 190 -26.88 -18.55 38.54
N ASN A 191 -27.74 -17.56 38.80
CA ASN A 191 -28.57 -16.98 37.79
C ASN A 191 -27.82 -15.78 37.17
N ILE A 192 -27.60 -15.82 35.90
CA ILE A 192 -26.70 -14.91 35.14
C ILE A 192 -27.54 -14.21 34.12
N GLN A 193 -27.62 -12.89 34.22
CA GLN A 193 -28.19 -12.04 33.19
C GLN A 193 -27.03 -11.39 32.43
N VAL A 194 -26.93 -11.70 31.13
CA VAL A 194 -25.86 -11.17 30.28
C VAL A 194 -26.46 -10.45 29.08
N ARG A 195 -25.90 -9.28 28.77
CA ARG A 195 -26.18 -8.56 27.54
C ARG A 195 -24.96 -8.55 26.66
N ILE A 196 -25.12 -9.05 25.44
CA ILE A 196 -24.08 -9.18 24.44
C ILE A 196 -24.44 -8.32 23.25
N SER A 197 -23.46 -7.65 22.65
CA SER A 197 -23.63 -6.86 21.44
C SER A 197 -22.65 -7.25 20.36
N CYS A 198 -23.07 -7.03 19.12
CA CYS A 198 -22.27 -7.22 17.91
C CYS A 198 -22.61 -6.11 16.92
N ASN A 199 -21.65 -5.74 16.08
CA ASN A 199 -21.85 -4.73 15.05
C ASN A 199 -22.14 -5.39 13.69
N ARG A 200 -22.98 -4.75 12.88
CA ARG A 200 -23.15 -5.01 11.45
C ARG A 200 -22.81 -3.74 10.69
N LEU A 201 -21.95 -3.86 9.67
CA LEU A 201 -21.60 -2.72 8.82
C LEU A 201 -22.81 -2.29 7.99
N LYS A 202 -23.05 -1.00 7.89
CA LYS A 202 -23.96 -0.45 6.88
C LYS A 202 -23.26 -0.45 5.53
N GLY A 203 -23.98 -0.78 4.46
CA GLY A 203 -23.48 -0.56 3.11
C GLY A 203 -23.27 0.93 2.92
N GLY A 204 -22.02 1.36 2.85
CA GLY A 204 -21.71 2.74 2.49
C GLY A 204 -22.37 3.02 1.14
N HIS A 205 -23.21 4.05 1.10
CA HIS A 205 -23.68 4.59 -0.16
C HIS A 205 -22.45 5.09 -0.92
N PRO A 206 -22.19 4.66 -2.17
CA PRO A 206 -21.02 5.10 -2.91
C PRO A 206 -21.18 6.51 -3.52
N ASP A 207 -21.96 7.38 -2.90
CA ASP A 207 -22.23 8.73 -3.39
C ASP A 207 -21.93 9.77 -2.30
N ALA A 208 -20.66 10.24 -2.32
CA ALA A 208 -20.25 11.57 -1.90
C ALA A 208 -18.94 11.95 -2.60
#